data_9a1fdc2d83bf1948d29c76864a22c01b
#
_entry.id   9a1fdc2d83bf1948d29c76864a22c01b
#
_cell.length_a   1.000
_cell.length_b   1.000
_cell.length_c   1.000
_cell.angle_alpha   90.00
_cell.angle_beta   90.00
_cell.angle_gamma   90.00
#
_symmetry.space_group_name_H-M   'P 1'
#
loop_
_entity.id
_entity.type
_entity.pdbx_description
1 polymer ?
#
loop_
_entity_poly.entity_id
_entity_poly.type
_entity_poly.pdbx_seq_one_letter_code
_entity_poly.pdbx_strand_id
1 'polypeptide(L)'
;SLVGFTGGTCVSSISVQLRAVTFLELKPLTVEQLNAAVELDQLCFGGLWTRSGYERELDSPSSQLLVLEAHQASKESGFPEQSSEFLTQSSQKADVQAVPTTQNSLVGLGCFWAILEEAHITILAVHPDYQRQGLGQLLLYALLRDAKRHQLEWATLEVKPSNQAALSLYKKFGFTEAGRRRGYYKDTGEDALILWRGGLQALEFEETLTNCYRQVERQLAFRGWQLHTSDVFGTTT
;
A
#
# COMPACT_ATOMS: atom_id res chain seq x y z
N SER A 1 -49.13 21.49 -47.81
CA SER A 1 -48.20 21.79 -46.69
C SER A 1 -47.50 20.52 -46.24
N LEU A 2 -46.29 20.30 -46.70
CA LEU A 2 -45.43 19.16 -46.38
C LEU A 2 -44.42 19.64 -45.33
N VAL A 3 -44.42 19.00 -44.16
CA VAL A 3 -43.43 19.20 -43.11
C VAL A 3 -42.48 18.01 -43.16
N GLY A 4 -41.21 18.28 -43.53
CA GLY A 4 -40.15 17.29 -43.53
C GLY A 4 -39.54 17.17 -42.13
N PHE A 5 -39.53 15.96 -41.55
CA PHE A 5 -38.76 15.61 -40.35
C PHE A 5 -37.42 15.03 -40.78
N THR A 6 -36.34 15.73 -40.52
CA THR A 6 -34.98 15.17 -40.56
C THR A 6 -34.61 14.72 -39.19
N GLY A 7 -34.66 13.40 -38.95
CA GLY A 7 -34.19 12.78 -37.74
C GLY A 7 -32.65 12.69 -37.73
N GLY A 8 -32.02 13.55 -36.96
CA GLY A 8 -30.61 13.42 -36.63
C GLY A 8 -30.47 12.53 -35.39
N THR A 9 -30.04 11.28 -35.57
CA THR A 9 -29.61 10.41 -34.46
C THR A 9 -28.31 10.90 -33.94
N CYS A 10 -28.35 11.56 -32.78
CA CYS A 10 -27.19 11.88 -31.98
C CYS A 10 -26.66 10.59 -31.32
N VAL A 11 -25.65 9.97 -31.93
CA VAL A 11 -24.93 8.86 -31.32
C VAL A 11 -24.03 9.48 -30.26
N SER A 12 -24.46 9.41 -28.99
CA SER A 12 -23.63 9.75 -27.86
C SER A 12 -22.46 8.78 -27.84
N SER A 13 -21.28 9.24 -28.20
CA SER A 13 -20.02 8.51 -28.03
C SER A 13 -19.79 8.34 -26.52
N ILE A 14 -20.09 7.15 -26.03
CA ILE A 14 -19.68 6.75 -24.68
C ILE A 14 -18.17 6.58 -24.76
N SER A 15 -17.43 7.61 -24.39
CA SER A 15 -15.99 7.50 -24.16
C SER A 15 -15.78 6.62 -22.93
N VAL A 16 -15.57 5.33 -23.16
CA VAL A 16 -15.07 4.42 -22.13
C VAL A 16 -13.64 4.87 -21.88
N GLN A 17 -13.47 5.69 -20.85
CA GLN A 17 -12.18 6.09 -20.36
C GLN A 17 -11.56 4.84 -19.72
N LEU A 18 -10.76 4.09 -20.47
CA LEU A 18 -9.93 3.01 -19.96
C LEU A 18 -9.04 3.63 -18.88
N ARG A 19 -9.41 3.41 -17.60
CA ARG A 19 -8.55 3.75 -16.48
C ARG A 19 -7.28 2.93 -16.65
N ALA A 20 -6.12 3.61 -16.66
CA ALA A 20 -4.84 2.92 -16.62
C ALA A 20 -4.84 1.98 -15.43
N VAL A 21 -4.54 0.70 -15.66
CA VAL A 21 -4.44 -0.28 -14.58
C VAL A 21 -3.24 0.11 -13.73
N THR A 22 -3.47 0.32 -12.45
CA THR A 22 -2.42 0.63 -11.49
C THR A 22 -2.12 -0.64 -10.70
N PHE A 23 -0.89 -1.10 -10.79
CA PHE A 23 -0.43 -2.26 -10.02
C PHE A 23 0.01 -1.82 -8.63
N LEU A 24 -0.31 -2.62 -7.63
CA LEU A 24 0.12 -2.45 -6.26
C LEU A 24 0.94 -3.67 -5.87
N GLU A 25 2.19 -3.45 -5.50
CA GLU A 25 3.09 -4.51 -5.06
C GLU A 25 3.32 -4.42 -3.55
N LEU A 26 3.06 -5.52 -2.84
CA LEU A 26 3.37 -5.68 -1.42
C LEU A 26 4.61 -6.56 -1.29
N LYS A 27 5.65 -6.03 -0.65
CA LYS A 27 6.95 -6.70 -0.51
C LYS A 27 7.73 -6.22 0.72
N PRO A 28 8.80 -6.93 1.13
CA PRO A 28 9.74 -6.41 2.12
C PRO A 28 10.41 -5.13 1.63
N LEU A 29 10.73 -4.22 2.57
CA LEU A 29 11.55 -3.02 2.28
C LEU A 29 12.95 -3.45 1.87
N THR A 30 13.51 -2.79 0.87
CA THR A 30 14.90 -2.99 0.43
C THR A 30 15.76 -1.75 0.67
N VAL A 31 17.08 -1.90 0.58
CA VAL A 31 18.04 -0.80 0.79
C VAL A 31 17.83 0.34 -0.22
N GLU A 32 17.46 0.00 -1.45
CA GLU A 32 17.20 0.96 -2.54
C GLU A 32 16.00 1.86 -2.24
N GLN A 33 15.06 1.37 -1.43
CA GLN A 33 13.82 2.07 -1.08
C GLN A 33 13.93 2.93 0.18
N LEU A 34 15.07 2.92 0.87
CA LEU A 34 15.25 3.64 2.15
C LEU A 34 14.95 5.13 2.05
N ASN A 35 15.35 5.80 0.97
CA ASN A 35 15.05 7.22 0.80
C ASN A 35 13.54 7.46 0.67
N ALA A 36 12.85 6.64 -0.13
CA ALA A 36 11.40 6.74 -0.28
C ALA A 36 10.65 6.42 1.04
N ALA A 37 11.16 5.48 1.84
CA ALA A 37 10.61 5.18 3.16
C ALA A 37 10.75 6.37 4.12
N VAL A 38 11.91 7.04 4.15
CA VAL A 38 12.15 8.24 4.96
C VAL A 38 11.25 9.40 4.50
N GLU A 39 11.08 9.59 3.20
CA GLU A 39 10.18 10.61 2.65
C GLU A 39 8.72 10.36 3.06
N LEU A 40 8.27 9.11 2.97
CA LEU A 40 6.92 8.73 3.42
C LEU A 40 6.73 8.91 4.93
N ASP A 41 7.72 8.54 5.74
CA ASP A 41 7.74 8.76 7.18
C ASP A 41 7.66 10.26 7.50
N GLN A 42 8.48 11.08 6.85
CA GLN A 42 8.44 12.53 7.02
C GLN A 42 7.05 13.10 6.69
N LEU A 43 6.42 12.61 5.62
CA LEU A 43 5.11 13.06 5.20
C LEU A 43 3.99 12.63 6.18
N CYS A 44 4.05 11.42 6.72
CA CYS A 44 3.00 10.85 7.57
C CYS A 44 3.15 11.19 9.05
N PHE A 45 4.39 11.32 9.53
CA PHE A 45 4.70 11.44 10.98
C PHE A 45 5.61 12.62 11.33
N GLY A 46 6.11 13.36 10.33
CA GLY A 46 7.08 14.44 10.56
C GLY A 46 8.48 13.94 10.89
N GLY A 47 8.83 12.72 10.49
CA GLY A 47 10.14 12.11 10.70
C GLY A 47 10.25 11.33 12.01
N LEU A 48 9.59 10.19 12.06
CA LEU A 48 9.66 9.27 13.21
C LEU A 48 11.04 8.60 13.28
N TRP A 49 11.53 8.11 12.12
CA TRP A 49 12.82 7.48 12.00
C TRP A 49 13.71 8.15 10.96
N THR A 50 15.02 8.18 11.25
CA THR A 50 16.04 8.60 10.30
C THR A 50 16.39 7.46 9.34
N ARG A 51 17.11 7.76 8.25
CA ARG A 51 17.63 6.74 7.34
C ARG A 51 18.43 5.66 8.07
N SER A 52 19.33 6.04 8.98
CA SER A 52 20.09 5.09 9.79
C SER A 52 19.23 4.30 10.77
N GLY A 53 18.07 4.82 11.16
CA GLY A 53 17.06 4.08 11.90
C GLY A 53 16.51 2.94 11.05
N TYR A 54 16.07 3.23 9.83
CA TYR A 54 15.57 2.23 8.90
C TYR A 54 16.63 1.18 8.50
N GLU A 55 17.89 1.61 8.31
CA GLU A 55 19.01 0.69 8.03
C GLU A 55 19.20 -0.33 9.14
N ARG A 56 19.17 0.12 10.40
CA ARG A 56 19.25 -0.80 11.57
C ARG A 56 18.09 -1.78 11.63
N GLU A 57 16.88 -1.34 11.29
CA GLU A 57 15.72 -2.21 11.30
C GLU A 57 15.78 -3.25 10.16
N LEU A 58 16.34 -2.91 9.00
CA LEU A 58 16.57 -3.87 7.92
C LEU A 58 17.55 -4.98 8.32
N ASP A 59 18.56 -4.63 9.11
CA ASP A 59 19.58 -5.58 9.60
C ASP A 59 19.10 -6.38 10.82
N SER A 60 17.98 -5.99 11.42
CA SER A 60 17.46 -6.60 12.66
C SER A 60 16.62 -7.84 12.34
N PRO A 61 16.98 -9.03 12.87
CA PRO A 61 16.18 -10.25 12.65
C PRO A 61 14.81 -10.21 13.36
N SER A 62 14.62 -9.30 14.31
CA SER A 62 13.35 -9.10 15.03
C SER A 62 12.46 -8.02 14.44
N SER A 63 12.88 -7.36 13.37
CA SER A 63 12.07 -6.35 12.67
C SER A 63 11.54 -6.89 11.37
N GLN A 64 10.25 -6.63 11.11
CA GLN A 64 9.61 -6.89 9.83
C GLN A 64 9.15 -5.58 9.21
N LEU A 65 9.74 -5.24 8.07
CA LEU A 65 9.45 -4.04 7.31
C LEU A 65 8.80 -4.40 5.98
N LEU A 66 7.56 -3.99 5.77
CA LEU A 66 6.78 -4.20 4.55
C LEU A 66 6.47 -2.86 3.88
N VAL A 67 6.49 -2.86 2.56
CA VAL A 67 6.13 -1.70 1.75
C VAL A 67 5.05 -2.03 0.73
N LEU A 68 4.28 -1.01 0.36
CA LEU A 68 3.40 -1.00 -0.79
C LEU A 68 3.97 -0.04 -1.83
N GLU A 69 4.26 -0.55 -3.01
CA GLU A 69 4.61 0.24 -4.18
C GLU A 69 3.47 0.28 -5.18
N ALA A 70 3.20 1.48 -5.70
CA ALA A 70 2.27 1.69 -6.79
C ALA A 70 3.04 1.84 -8.10
N HIS A 71 2.66 1.05 -9.10
CA HIS A 71 3.22 1.08 -10.45
C HIS A 71 2.13 1.54 -11.42
N GLN A 72 2.38 2.62 -12.15
CA GLN A 72 1.51 3.01 -13.26
C GLN A 72 1.92 2.25 -14.51
N ALA A 73 0.98 1.55 -15.13
CA ALA A 73 1.22 1.01 -16.47
C ALA A 73 1.47 2.17 -17.44
N SER A 74 2.67 2.23 -18.00
CA SER A 74 2.98 3.16 -19.07
C SER A 74 2.01 2.90 -20.22
N LYS A 75 1.31 3.92 -20.71
CA LYS A 75 0.60 3.83 -21.96
C LYS A 75 1.64 3.61 -23.05
N GLU A 76 1.78 2.41 -23.54
CA GLU A 76 2.40 2.19 -24.83
C GLU A 76 1.52 2.87 -25.87
N SER A 77 1.88 4.08 -26.25
CA SER A 77 1.37 4.74 -27.43
C SER A 77 2.11 4.17 -28.62
N GLY A 78 1.44 3.38 -29.41
CA GLY A 78 2.00 3.04 -30.71
C GLY A 78 1.50 1.75 -31.31
N PHE A 79 0.31 1.75 -31.90
CA PHE A 79 0.11 0.91 -33.05
C PHE A 79 0.98 1.48 -34.21
N PRO A 80 1.81 0.67 -34.89
CA PRO A 80 2.48 1.14 -36.08
C PRO A 80 1.44 1.28 -37.19
N GLU A 81 1.12 2.51 -37.53
CA GLU A 81 0.40 2.83 -38.75
C GLU A 81 1.35 2.54 -39.92
N GLN A 82 1.07 1.47 -40.66
CA GLN A 82 1.72 1.19 -41.96
C GLN A 82 1.30 2.28 -42.96
N SER A 83 2.26 3.09 -43.35
CA SER A 83 2.14 3.82 -44.65
C SER A 83 3.53 4.13 -45.20
N SER A 84 3.84 3.38 -46.25
CA SER A 84 4.63 3.71 -47.47
C SER A 84 5.83 4.66 -47.38
N GLU A 85 6.98 4.07 -47.68
CA GLU A 85 8.10 4.49 -48.56
C GLU A 85 8.27 5.99 -48.86
N PHE A 86 9.45 6.56 -48.48
CA PHE A 86 10.44 7.04 -49.44
C PHE A 86 11.78 7.34 -48.73
N LEU A 87 12.86 6.91 -49.42
CA LEU A 87 14.26 7.04 -49.08
C LEU A 87 14.71 8.50 -48.89
N THR A 88 15.53 8.77 -47.85
CA THR A 88 16.79 9.53 -48.06
C THR A 88 17.73 9.36 -46.86
N GLN A 89 19.00 9.25 -47.18
CA GLN A 89 20.16 8.92 -46.33
C GLN A 89 20.59 10.04 -45.37
N SER A 90 21.28 9.55 -44.35
CA SER A 90 22.41 10.17 -43.62
C SER A 90 22.06 11.04 -42.41
N SER A 91 22.34 10.54 -41.23
CA SER A 91 23.36 11.01 -40.24
C SER A 91 23.18 10.30 -38.92
N GLN A 92 24.22 9.62 -38.48
CA GLN A 92 24.36 8.98 -37.19
C GLN A 92 24.22 10.02 -36.06
N LYS A 93 23.17 9.87 -35.25
CA LYS A 93 23.17 10.30 -33.86
C LYS A 93 22.71 9.11 -33.04
N ALA A 94 23.54 8.74 -32.07
CA ALA A 94 23.25 7.70 -31.11
C ALA A 94 21.94 8.03 -30.39
N ASP A 95 20.89 7.29 -30.70
CA ASP A 95 19.67 7.27 -29.92
C ASP A 95 19.97 6.58 -28.58
N VAL A 96 20.08 7.41 -27.57
CA VAL A 96 19.90 6.94 -26.19
C VAL A 96 18.43 6.53 -26.12
N GLN A 97 18.16 5.24 -26.22
CA GLN A 97 16.85 4.68 -25.96
C GLN A 97 16.46 5.09 -24.54
N ALA A 98 15.50 5.99 -24.44
CA ALA A 98 14.85 6.31 -23.19
C ALA A 98 14.16 5.03 -22.69
N VAL A 99 14.77 4.36 -21.70
CA VAL A 99 14.12 3.29 -20.95
C VAL A 99 12.85 3.89 -20.36
N PRO A 100 11.66 3.31 -20.57
CA PRO A 100 10.45 3.83 -19.96
C PRO A 100 10.63 3.81 -18.44
N THR A 101 10.74 4.98 -17.85
CA THR A 101 10.84 5.12 -16.41
C THR A 101 9.43 4.86 -15.85
N THR A 102 9.17 3.62 -15.46
CA THR A 102 8.02 3.30 -14.62
C THR A 102 8.22 4.10 -13.32
N GLN A 103 7.39 5.11 -13.11
CA GLN A 103 7.39 5.82 -11.84
C GLN A 103 6.81 4.89 -10.77
N ASN A 104 7.70 4.23 -10.04
CA ASN A 104 7.34 3.46 -8.87
C ASN A 104 7.25 4.44 -7.69
N SER A 105 6.10 4.48 -7.04
CA SER A 105 5.89 5.31 -5.86
C SER A 105 5.64 4.43 -4.64
N LEU A 106 6.41 4.65 -3.59
CA LEU A 106 6.17 4.00 -2.30
C LEU A 106 4.96 4.68 -1.64
N VAL A 107 3.84 3.95 -1.54
CA VAL A 107 2.56 4.50 -1.07
C VAL A 107 2.14 3.98 0.30
N GLY A 108 2.86 3.01 0.83
CA GLY A 108 2.60 2.47 2.16
C GLY A 108 3.83 1.84 2.79
N LEU A 109 3.89 1.89 4.12
CA LEU A 109 4.97 1.35 4.94
C LEU A 109 4.40 0.79 6.22
N GLY A 110 4.79 -0.43 6.57
CA GLY A 110 4.43 -1.09 7.82
C GLY A 110 5.64 -1.72 8.48
N CYS A 111 5.68 -1.68 9.81
CA CYS A 111 6.71 -2.34 10.60
C CYS A 111 6.14 -2.92 11.88
N PHE A 112 6.63 -4.09 12.28
CA PHE A 112 6.51 -4.56 13.65
C PHE A 112 7.85 -5.09 14.17
N TRP A 113 8.02 -5.04 15.47
CA TRP A 113 9.09 -5.72 16.19
C TRP A 113 8.57 -6.99 16.82
N ALA A 114 9.28 -8.10 16.62
CA ALA A 114 9.03 -9.36 17.32
C ALA A 114 9.78 -9.31 18.67
N ILE A 115 9.05 -9.21 19.76
CA ILE A 115 9.60 -9.13 21.13
C ILE A 115 9.00 -10.29 21.91
N LEU A 116 9.77 -11.36 22.11
CA LEU A 116 9.27 -12.62 22.69
C LEU A 116 8.09 -13.16 21.86
N GLU A 117 6.88 -13.14 22.38
CA GLU A 117 5.66 -13.62 21.74
C GLU A 117 4.79 -12.47 21.19
N GLU A 118 5.30 -11.23 21.27
CA GLU A 118 4.60 -10.02 20.88
C GLU A 118 5.02 -9.52 19.50
N ALA A 119 4.06 -9.17 18.66
CA ALA A 119 4.25 -8.31 17.51
C ALA A 119 3.93 -6.85 17.87
N HIS A 120 4.94 -6.06 18.17
CA HIS A 120 4.76 -4.64 18.47
C HIS A 120 4.76 -3.83 17.17
N ILE A 121 3.58 -3.39 16.71
CA ILE A 121 3.44 -2.62 15.47
C ILE A 121 3.90 -1.19 15.73
N THR A 122 5.02 -0.81 15.13
CA THR A 122 5.69 0.48 15.33
C THR A 122 5.35 1.50 14.26
N ILE A 123 5.11 1.05 13.02
CA ILE A 123 4.76 1.90 11.88
C ILE A 123 3.60 1.27 11.12
N LEU A 124 2.62 2.10 10.77
CA LEU A 124 1.60 1.83 9.79
C LEU A 124 1.26 3.13 9.07
N ALA A 125 1.90 3.37 7.94
CA ALA A 125 1.78 4.60 7.15
C ALA A 125 1.18 4.32 5.79
N VAL A 126 0.31 5.22 5.33
CA VAL A 126 -0.18 5.28 3.96
C VAL A 126 -0.09 6.73 3.49
N HIS A 127 0.52 6.92 2.33
CA HIS A 127 0.65 8.23 1.70
C HIS A 127 -0.73 8.94 1.65
N PRO A 128 -0.82 10.22 2.03
CA PRO A 128 -2.10 10.93 2.15
C PRO A 128 -3.00 10.81 0.91
N ASP A 129 -2.45 10.93 -0.30
CA ASP A 129 -3.20 10.84 -1.55
C ASP A 129 -3.76 9.44 -1.84
N TYR A 130 -3.26 8.42 -1.16
CA TYR A 130 -3.66 7.02 -1.33
C TYR A 130 -4.46 6.47 -0.15
N GLN A 131 -4.76 7.31 0.85
CA GLN A 131 -5.60 6.92 1.99
C GLN A 131 -7.04 6.64 1.56
N ARG A 132 -7.80 5.95 2.43
CA ARG A 132 -9.21 5.59 2.23
C ARG A 132 -9.47 4.69 1.03
N GLN A 133 -8.44 4.01 0.54
CA GLN A 133 -8.51 3.07 -0.60
C GLN A 133 -8.32 1.61 -0.20
N GLY A 134 -8.16 1.31 1.08
CA GLY A 134 -7.93 -0.05 1.60
C GLY A 134 -6.47 -0.39 1.86
N LEU A 135 -5.51 0.49 1.49
CA LEU A 135 -4.07 0.20 1.60
C LEU A 135 -3.62 -0.02 3.06
N GLY A 136 -4.12 0.78 4.00
CA GLY A 136 -3.83 0.59 5.43
C GLY A 136 -4.36 -0.74 5.97
N GLN A 137 -5.52 -1.18 5.48
CA GLN A 137 -6.09 -2.49 5.84
C GLN A 137 -5.26 -3.63 5.26
N LEU A 138 -4.76 -3.49 4.01
CA LEU A 138 -3.86 -4.45 3.39
C LEU A 138 -2.55 -4.58 4.15
N LEU A 139 -1.91 -3.46 4.51
CA LEU A 139 -0.68 -3.46 5.29
C LEU A 139 -0.85 -4.11 6.66
N LEU A 140 -1.91 -3.74 7.40
CA LEU A 140 -2.18 -4.34 8.71
C LEU A 140 -2.45 -5.84 8.60
N TYR A 141 -3.21 -6.27 7.58
CA TYR A 141 -3.40 -7.68 7.28
C TYR A 141 -2.07 -8.39 7.07
N ALA A 142 -1.19 -7.82 6.25
CA ALA A 142 0.11 -8.40 5.93
C ALA A 142 1.01 -8.53 7.17
N LEU A 143 1.09 -7.48 7.99
CA LEU A 143 1.86 -7.49 9.24
C LEU A 143 1.35 -8.56 10.21
N LEU A 144 0.04 -8.65 10.40
CA LEU A 144 -0.56 -9.63 11.32
C LEU A 144 -0.43 -11.06 10.81
N ARG A 145 -0.53 -11.27 9.49
CA ARG A 145 -0.29 -12.58 8.88
C ARG A 145 1.17 -12.99 9.05
N ASP A 146 2.10 -12.05 8.87
CA ASP A 146 3.53 -12.33 9.06
C ASP A 146 3.85 -12.59 10.53
N ALA A 147 3.29 -11.82 11.46
CA ALA A 147 3.38 -12.08 12.90
C ALA A 147 2.91 -13.50 13.26
N LYS A 148 1.78 -13.94 12.69
CA LYS A 148 1.28 -15.31 12.85
C LYS A 148 2.27 -16.36 12.32
N ARG A 149 2.90 -16.12 11.16
CA ARG A 149 3.93 -17.01 10.59
C ARG A 149 5.16 -17.11 11.48
N HIS A 150 5.52 -16.04 12.18
CA HIS A 150 6.59 -16.01 13.19
C HIS A 150 6.17 -16.60 14.54
N GLN A 151 5.00 -17.23 14.61
CA GLN A 151 4.46 -17.86 15.83
C GLN A 151 4.28 -16.87 17.00
N LEU A 152 4.05 -15.58 16.70
CA LEU A 152 3.74 -14.60 17.73
C LEU A 152 2.29 -14.77 18.20
N GLU A 153 2.07 -14.57 19.51
CA GLU A 153 0.79 -14.87 20.16
C GLU A 153 -0.15 -13.67 20.22
N TRP A 154 0.40 -12.46 20.29
CA TRP A 154 -0.38 -11.23 20.33
C TRP A 154 0.30 -10.09 19.60
N ALA A 155 -0.50 -9.07 19.26
CA ALA A 155 -0.03 -7.83 18.68
C ALA A 155 -0.43 -6.63 19.54
N THR A 156 0.46 -5.63 19.62
CA THR A 156 0.21 -4.36 20.30
C THR A 156 0.58 -3.18 19.42
N LEU A 157 0.03 -2.02 19.74
CA LEU A 157 0.39 -0.75 19.12
C LEU A 157 -0.03 0.43 19.99
N GLU A 158 0.54 1.60 19.74
CA GLU A 158 0.09 2.87 20.28
C GLU A 158 -0.58 3.71 19.20
N VAL A 159 -1.68 4.36 19.56
CA VAL A 159 -2.45 5.22 18.64
C VAL A 159 -3.00 6.45 19.35
N LYS A 160 -3.03 7.59 18.66
CA LYS A 160 -3.70 8.82 19.16
C LYS A 160 -5.21 8.58 19.27
N PRO A 161 -5.86 8.97 20.39
CA PRO A 161 -7.32 8.90 20.52
C PRO A 161 -8.05 9.70 19.42
N SER A 162 -7.43 10.78 18.94
CA SER A 162 -7.96 11.61 17.85
C SER A 162 -7.94 10.91 16.49
N ASN A 163 -7.12 9.87 16.30
CA ASN A 163 -7.02 9.15 15.02
C ASN A 163 -8.14 8.11 14.84
N GLN A 164 -9.36 8.60 14.62
CA GLN A 164 -10.57 7.76 14.48
C GLN A 164 -10.48 6.80 13.28
N ALA A 165 -9.77 7.17 12.22
CA ALA A 165 -9.58 6.31 11.05
C ALA A 165 -8.75 5.07 11.40
N ALA A 166 -7.65 5.25 12.14
CA ALA A 166 -6.80 4.16 12.60
C ALA A 166 -7.53 3.29 13.64
N LEU A 167 -8.23 3.90 14.59
CA LEU A 167 -9.04 3.15 15.58
C LEU A 167 -10.08 2.26 14.91
N SER A 168 -10.77 2.79 13.91
CA SER A 168 -11.76 2.04 13.13
C SER A 168 -11.11 0.87 12.35
N LEU A 169 -9.88 1.08 11.84
CA LEU A 169 -9.11 0.05 11.18
C LEU A 169 -8.72 -1.07 12.14
N TYR A 170 -8.11 -0.74 13.28
CA TYR A 170 -7.65 -1.72 14.26
C TYR A 170 -8.82 -2.53 14.85
N LYS A 171 -9.97 -1.91 15.07
CA LYS A 171 -11.18 -2.59 15.53
C LYS A 171 -11.63 -3.71 14.58
N LYS A 172 -11.48 -3.56 13.27
CA LYS A 172 -11.82 -4.61 12.28
C LYS A 172 -11.01 -5.89 12.49
N PHE A 173 -9.77 -5.76 12.97
CA PHE A 173 -8.88 -6.90 13.27
C PHE A 173 -9.01 -7.38 14.71
N GLY A 174 -9.97 -6.84 15.47
CA GLY A 174 -10.25 -7.26 16.84
C GLY A 174 -9.31 -6.70 17.90
N PHE A 175 -8.61 -5.59 17.61
CA PHE A 175 -7.87 -4.87 18.64
C PHE A 175 -8.81 -4.23 19.64
N THR A 176 -8.43 -4.27 20.91
CA THR A 176 -9.13 -3.67 22.06
C THR A 176 -8.18 -2.78 22.84
N GLU A 177 -8.73 -1.78 23.53
CA GLU A 177 -7.93 -0.92 24.42
C GLU A 177 -7.46 -1.73 25.63
N ALA A 178 -6.14 -1.79 25.84
CA ALA A 178 -5.49 -2.44 26.97
C ALA A 178 -4.95 -1.44 28.00
N GLY A 179 -4.77 -0.19 27.61
CA GLY A 179 -4.24 0.83 28.49
C GLY A 179 -4.02 2.17 27.79
N ARG A 180 -3.38 3.07 28.54
CA ARG A 180 -3.12 4.43 28.07
C ARG A 180 -1.78 4.95 28.59
N ARG A 181 -1.00 5.61 27.73
CA ARG A 181 0.21 6.34 28.10
C ARG A 181 -0.08 7.83 28.07
N ARG A 182 -0.04 8.50 29.21
CA ARG A 182 -0.32 9.94 29.31
C ARG A 182 0.78 10.78 28.70
N GLY A 183 0.38 11.81 27.93
CA GLY A 183 1.28 12.77 27.30
C GLY A 183 2.35 12.13 26.42
N TYR A 184 2.02 11.04 25.74
CA TYR A 184 2.95 10.26 24.93
C TYR A 184 3.42 11.04 23.69
N TYR A 185 2.50 11.69 23.00
CA TYR A 185 2.78 12.47 21.81
C TYR A 185 3.21 13.89 22.18
N LYS A 186 4.52 14.15 22.15
CA LYS A 186 5.10 15.41 22.61
C LYS A 186 4.69 16.63 21.80
N ASP A 187 4.41 16.42 20.51
CA ASP A 187 3.98 17.44 19.54
C ASP A 187 2.58 18.01 19.86
N THR A 188 1.67 17.15 20.28
CA THR A 188 0.26 17.52 20.56
C THR A 188 -0.12 17.47 22.03
N GLY A 189 0.73 16.88 22.89
CA GLY A 189 0.41 16.60 24.28
C GLY A 189 -0.62 15.50 24.47
N GLU A 190 -1.05 14.84 23.40
CA GLU A 190 -2.04 13.77 23.46
C GLU A 190 -1.50 12.53 24.16
N ASP A 191 -2.41 11.80 24.80
CA ASP A 191 -2.15 10.46 25.28
C ASP A 191 -2.04 9.48 24.11
N ALA A 192 -1.40 8.33 24.33
CA ALA A 192 -1.54 7.18 23.45
C ALA A 192 -2.49 6.17 24.07
N LEU A 193 -3.42 5.65 23.27
CA LEU A 193 -4.11 4.41 23.59
C LEU A 193 -3.18 3.25 23.26
N ILE A 194 -3.05 2.32 24.19
CA ILE A 194 -2.39 1.04 23.94
C ILE A 194 -3.47 0.07 23.49
N LEU A 195 -3.37 -0.39 22.25
CA LEU A 195 -4.28 -1.41 21.73
C LEU A 195 -3.58 -2.78 21.74
N TRP A 196 -4.36 -3.80 21.99
CA TRP A 196 -3.91 -5.18 22.10
C TRP A 196 -4.85 -6.13 21.32
N ARG A 197 -4.28 -7.12 20.67
CA ARG A 197 -4.97 -8.22 19.99
C ARG A 197 -4.26 -9.53 20.31
N GLY A 198 -4.87 -10.35 21.16
CA GLY A 198 -4.35 -11.68 21.50
C GLY A 198 -4.87 -12.79 20.60
N GLY A 199 -4.34 -14.00 20.78
CA GLY A 199 -4.78 -15.19 20.09
C GLY A 199 -4.51 -15.18 18.58
N LEU A 200 -3.34 -14.69 18.15
CA LEU A 200 -2.96 -14.68 16.74
C LEU A 200 -2.85 -16.09 16.15
N GLN A 201 -2.64 -17.11 17.00
CA GLN A 201 -2.55 -18.51 16.58
C GLN A 201 -3.92 -19.23 16.59
N ALA A 202 -4.97 -18.60 17.12
CA ALA A 202 -6.30 -19.17 17.20
C ALA A 202 -6.98 -19.27 15.82
N LEU A 203 -7.86 -20.26 15.64
CA LEU A 203 -8.62 -20.45 14.41
C LEU A 203 -9.54 -19.27 14.10
N GLU A 204 -10.15 -18.66 15.11
CA GLU A 204 -11.02 -17.49 14.99
C GLU A 204 -10.26 -16.29 14.41
N PHE A 205 -8.96 -16.22 14.67
CA PHE A 205 -8.14 -15.17 14.10
C PHE A 205 -7.87 -15.39 12.61
N GLU A 206 -7.69 -16.63 12.19
CA GLU A 206 -7.58 -16.99 10.76
C GLU A 206 -8.84 -16.58 9.98
N GLU A 207 -10.02 -16.82 10.56
CA GLU A 207 -11.29 -16.37 9.97
C GLU A 207 -11.35 -14.85 9.89
N THR A 208 -10.90 -14.14 10.93
CA THR A 208 -10.82 -12.67 10.95
C THR A 208 -9.91 -12.17 9.83
N LEU A 209 -8.71 -12.73 9.69
CA LEU A 209 -7.76 -12.37 8.63
C LEU A 209 -8.35 -12.61 7.23
N THR A 210 -8.96 -13.78 7.03
CA THR A 210 -9.59 -14.16 5.76
C THR A 210 -10.70 -13.19 5.37
N ASN A 211 -11.55 -12.83 6.32
CA ASN A 211 -12.65 -11.89 6.09
C ASN A 211 -12.15 -10.49 5.80
N CYS A 212 -11.13 -10.01 6.53
CA CYS A 212 -10.51 -8.72 6.29
C CYS A 212 -9.84 -8.67 4.91
N TYR A 213 -9.16 -9.73 4.50
CA TYR A 213 -8.51 -9.82 3.20
C TYR A 213 -9.52 -9.77 2.04
N ARG A 214 -10.60 -10.54 2.13
CA ARG A 214 -11.69 -10.51 1.11
C ARG A 214 -12.31 -9.12 0.97
N GLN A 215 -12.42 -8.36 2.07
CA GLN A 215 -12.90 -6.98 2.01
C GLN A 215 -11.91 -6.07 1.30
N VAL A 216 -10.61 -6.22 1.61
CA VAL A 216 -9.54 -5.45 0.95
C VAL A 216 -9.51 -5.73 -0.54
N GLU A 217 -9.50 -7.00 -0.96
CA GLU A 217 -9.48 -7.39 -2.37
C GLU A 217 -10.62 -6.72 -3.14
N ARG A 218 -11.85 -6.79 -2.61
CA ARG A 218 -13.01 -6.15 -3.24
C ARG A 218 -12.86 -4.62 -3.32
N GLN A 219 -12.34 -4.01 -2.26
CA GLN A 219 -12.14 -2.56 -2.23
C GLN A 219 -11.06 -2.10 -3.21
N LEU A 220 -9.95 -2.84 -3.29
CA LEU A 220 -8.86 -2.57 -4.24
C LEU A 220 -9.34 -2.74 -5.68
N ALA A 221 -10.01 -3.86 -6.00
CA ALA A 221 -10.57 -4.11 -7.32
C ALA A 221 -11.56 -3.02 -7.75
N PHE A 222 -12.45 -2.59 -6.85
CA PHE A 222 -13.39 -1.49 -7.12
C PHE A 222 -12.67 -0.17 -7.44
N ARG A 223 -11.49 0.06 -6.85
CA ARG A 223 -10.65 1.24 -7.10
C ARG A 223 -9.76 1.11 -8.32
N GLY A 224 -9.73 -0.06 -8.97
CA GLY A 224 -8.92 -0.34 -10.16
C GLY A 224 -7.48 -0.74 -9.84
N TRP A 225 -7.20 -1.16 -8.59
CA TRP A 225 -5.91 -1.71 -8.22
C TRP A 225 -5.82 -3.19 -8.59
N GLN A 226 -4.68 -3.60 -9.12
CA GLN A 226 -4.28 -5.00 -9.23
C GLN A 226 -3.16 -5.28 -8.23
N LEU A 227 -3.42 -6.18 -7.28
CA LEU A 227 -2.48 -6.52 -6.23
C LEU A 227 -1.54 -7.63 -6.69
N HIS A 228 -0.23 -7.38 -6.59
CA HIS A 228 0.84 -8.35 -6.69
C HIS A 228 1.50 -8.53 -5.34
N THR A 229 1.64 -9.76 -4.89
CA THR A 229 2.30 -10.09 -3.64
C THR A 229 3.53 -10.92 -3.95
N SER A 230 4.71 -10.30 -3.91
CA SER A 230 5.97 -11.04 -4.05
C SER A 230 6.18 -11.85 -2.79
N ASP A 231 6.16 -13.17 -2.87
CA ASP A 231 6.52 -14.17 -1.83
C ASP A 231 6.21 -13.90 -0.34
N VAL A 232 5.69 -12.72 -0.02
CA VAL A 232 5.31 -12.33 1.35
C VAL A 232 4.24 -13.28 1.90
N PHE A 233 3.47 -13.89 1.01
CA PHE A 233 2.36 -14.75 1.39
C PHE A 233 2.59 -16.25 1.17
N GLY A 234 3.78 -16.69 0.78
CA GLY A 234 4.12 -18.08 0.55
C GLY A 234 2.92 -18.88 0.05
N THR A 235 2.90 -19.31 -1.19
CA THR A 235 1.87 -20.18 -1.76
C THR A 235 1.70 -21.38 -0.83
N THR A 236 0.59 -21.43 -0.11
CA THR A 236 0.14 -22.68 0.49
C THR A 236 -0.37 -23.54 -0.66
N THR A 237 0.47 -24.47 -1.12
CA THR A 237 0.06 -25.61 -1.92
C THR A 237 -0.71 -26.58 -1.04
#